data_b28c8d44b0dc96a8d8c0a8478200660e
#
_entry.id   b28c8d44b0dc96a8d8c0a8478200660e
#
_cell.length_a   1.000
_cell.length_b   1.000
_cell.length_c   1.000
_cell.angle_alpha   90.00
_cell.angle_beta   90.00
_cell.angle_gamma   90.00
#
_symmetry.space_group_name_H-M   'P 1'
#
loop_
_entity.id
_entity.type
_entity.pdbx_description
1 polymer ?
#
loop_
_entity_poly.entity_id
_entity_poly.type
_entity_poly.pdbx_seq_one_letter_code
_entity_poly.pdbx_strand_id
1 'polypeptide(L)'
;LAVDGAACRRGKKTEEVLLALSTLRPVAGRFDSLRSPKGYTAIVDYAHTPDALENVLNAIHEVLNGKGHVITVVGAGGNRDKGKRPLMAQEAVKQSDKVIITSDNPRFEEPQEIINDMLAGLTKEDMRKVISIADRREAIRTACMLAQAKDVILVAGK
;
A
#
# COMPACT_ATOMS: atom_id res chain seq x y z
N LEU A 1 17.35 -16.21 11.84
CA LEU A 1 18.34 -16.23 10.90
C LEU A 1 19.48 -15.29 11.24
N ALA A 2 20.69 -15.80 11.20
CA ALA A 2 21.87 -15.07 11.65
C ALA A 2 22.13 -13.78 10.86
N VAL A 3 21.73 -13.75 9.61
CA VAL A 3 21.88 -12.60 8.73
C VAL A 3 21.07 -11.41 9.23
N ASP A 4 19.91 -11.66 9.79
CA ASP A 4 19.02 -10.60 10.26
C ASP A 4 19.60 -9.86 11.46
N GLY A 5 20.31 -10.56 12.33
CA GLY A 5 20.96 -9.97 13.48
C GLY A 5 22.02 -8.95 13.10
N ALA A 6 22.80 -9.21 12.06
CA ALA A 6 23.81 -8.28 11.57
C ALA A 6 23.20 -7.06 10.89
N ALA A 7 22.15 -7.25 10.13
CA ALA A 7 21.46 -6.19 9.42
C ALA A 7 20.77 -5.20 10.36
N CYS A 8 20.28 -5.69 11.48
CA CYS A 8 19.62 -4.87 12.50
C CYS A 8 20.47 -3.71 13.01
N ARG A 9 21.78 -3.83 12.95
CA ARG A 9 22.70 -2.84 13.53
C ARG A 9 22.87 -1.59 12.69
N ARG A 10 22.50 -1.59 11.42
CA ARG A 10 22.86 -0.52 10.49
C ARG A 10 21.69 0.14 9.78
N GLY A 11 20.49 -0.01 10.25
CA GLY A 11 19.33 0.54 9.59
C GLY A 11 18.93 -0.19 8.30
N LYS A 12 19.63 -1.25 7.93
CA LYS A 12 19.25 -2.14 6.82
C LYS A 12 18.22 -3.17 7.21
N LYS A 13 17.89 -3.22 8.48
CA LYS A 13 16.93 -4.15 9.04
C LYS A 13 15.59 -4.15 8.31
N THR A 14 15.08 -2.98 8.03
CA THR A 14 13.78 -2.82 7.38
C THR A 14 13.74 -3.53 6.03
N GLU A 15 14.77 -3.34 5.22
CA GLU A 15 14.83 -3.93 3.88
C GLU A 15 15.00 -5.43 3.92
N GLU A 16 15.91 -5.92 4.75
CA GLU A 16 16.15 -7.35 4.84
C GLU A 16 14.97 -8.08 5.45
N VAL A 17 14.29 -7.48 6.41
CA VAL A 17 13.07 -8.07 6.98
C VAL A 17 11.96 -8.07 5.95
N LEU A 18 11.80 -7.01 5.15
CA LEU A 18 10.83 -6.99 4.07
C LEU A 18 11.14 -8.04 3.01
N LEU A 19 12.41 -8.22 2.65
CA LEU A 19 12.82 -9.28 1.74
C LEU A 19 12.57 -10.67 2.33
N ALA A 20 12.85 -10.86 3.61
CA ALA A 20 12.58 -12.12 4.29
C ALA A 20 11.10 -12.45 4.33
N LEU A 21 10.25 -11.45 4.61
CA LEU A 21 8.80 -11.61 4.57
C LEU A 21 8.32 -11.94 3.17
N SER A 22 8.91 -11.33 2.15
CA SER A 22 8.62 -11.61 0.75
C SER A 22 8.94 -13.06 0.38
N THR A 23 10.07 -13.59 0.87
CA THR A 23 10.44 -14.98 0.61
C THR A 23 9.57 -15.99 1.35
N LEU A 24 9.01 -15.61 2.49
CA LEU A 24 8.08 -16.46 3.24
C LEU A 24 6.70 -16.57 2.55
N ARG A 25 6.41 -15.67 1.61
CA ARG A 25 5.17 -15.67 0.85
C ARG A 25 5.50 -15.72 -0.65
N PRO A 26 5.86 -16.90 -1.17
CA PRO A 26 6.36 -17.01 -2.53
C PRO A 26 5.31 -16.82 -3.63
N VAL A 27 4.04 -16.64 -3.27
CA VAL A 27 2.98 -16.43 -4.27
C VAL A 27 3.05 -15.01 -4.80
N ALA A 28 3.13 -14.85 -6.12
CA ALA A 28 3.18 -13.55 -6.76
C ALA A 28 2.02 -12.65 -6.33
N GLY A 29 2.31 -11.38 -6.09
CA GLY A 29 1.32 -10.42 -5.62
C GLY A 29 1.00 -10.51 -4.14
N ARG A 30 1.77 -11.29 -3.37
CA ARG A 30 1.62 -11.38 -1.93
C ARG A 30 2.91 -10.98 -1.25
N PHE A 31 2.93 -9.77 -0.78
CA PHE A 31 4.07 -9.17 -0.11
C PHE A 31 5.37 -9.24 -0.94
N ASP A 32 5.23 -9.04 -2.24
CA ASP A 32 6.39 -8.95 -3.12
C ASP A 32 7.06 -7.59 -2.93
N SER A 33 8.32 -7.58 -2.56
CA SER A 33 9.05 -6.35 -2.32
C SER A 33 10.06 -6.06 -3.42
N LEU A 34 10.10 -4.79 -3.82
CA LEU A 34 11.04 -4.27 -4.79
C LEU A 34 11.74 -3.06 -4.18
N ARG A 35 13.06 -3.05 -4.25
CA ARG A 35 13.82 -1.95 -3.71
C ARG A 35 14.21 -0.96 -4.79
N SER A 36 13.95 0.31 -4.54
CA SER A 36 14.35 1.38 -5.44
C SER A 36 15.80 1.84 -5.17
N PRO A 37 16.55 2.22 -6.22
CA PRO A 37 17.84 2.88 -6.03
C PRO A 37 17.76 4.17 -5.20
N LYS A 38 16.58 4.78 -5.11
CA LYS A 38 16.35 5.98 -4.29
C LYS A 38 16.24 5.67 -2.80
N GLY A 39 16.20 4.41 -2.41
CA GLY A 39 16.16 4.00 -1.01
C GLY A 39 14.79 3.69 -0.44
N TYR A 40 13.71 3.85 -1.21
CA TYR A 40 12.39 3.39 -0.78
C TYR A 40 12.16 1.94 -1.20
N THR A 41 11.20 1.28 -0.57
CA THR A 41 10.79 -0.07 -0.89
C THR A 41 9.35 -0.06 -1.38
N ALA A 42 9.07 -0.73 -2.48
CA ALA A 42 7.71 -0.93 -2.97
C ALA A 42 7.28 -2.36 -2.68
N ILE A 43 6.11 -2.52 -2.10
CA ILE A 43 5.52 -3.81 -1.77
C ILE A 43 4.24 -3.97 -2.58
N VAL A 44 4.12 -5.08 -3.27
CA VAL A 44 2.89 -5.44 -3.99
C VAL A 44 2.21 -6.57 -3.23
N ASP A 45 0.96 -6.36 -2.86
CA ASP A 45 0.20 -7.36 -2.11
C ASP A 45 -1.22 -7.47 -2.64
N TYR A 46 -1.74 -8.68 -2.62
CA TYR A 46 -3.07 -9.02 -3.12
C TYR A 46 -4.20 -8.56 -2.18
N ALA A 47 -3.90 -7.87 -1.10
CA ALA A 47 -4.87 -7.41 -0.13
C ALA A 47 -6.03 -6.67 -0.81
N HIS A 48 -7.22 -7.25 -0.77
CA HIS A 48 -8.42 -6.70 -1.41
C HIS A 48 -9.61 -6.64 -0.46
N THR A 49 -9.38 -6.81 0.82
CA THR A 49 -10.37 -6.64 1.88
C THR A 49 -9.81 -5.70 2.94
N PRO A 50 -10.68 -5.03 3.73
CA PRO A 50 -10.20 -4.16 4.80
C PRO A 50 -9.29 -4.89 5.80
N ASP A 51 -9.66 -6.10 6.19
CA ASP A 51 -8.86 -6.90 7.14
C ASP A 51 -7.48 -7.27 6.57
N ALA A 52 -7.44 -7.68 5.31
CA ALA A 52 -6.18 -8.02 4.65
C ALA A 52 -5.27 -6.79 4.53
N LEU A 53 -5.86 -5.64 4.22
CA LEU A 53 -5.14 -4.37 4.13
C LEU A 53 -4.58 -3.96 5.49
N GLU A 54 -5.39 -4.08 6.55
CA GLU A 54 -4.96 -3.82 7.91
C GLU A 54 -3.75 -4.69 8.28
N ASN A 55 -3.83 -5.98 8.00
CA ASN A 55 -2.75 -6.92 8.33
C ASN A 55 -1.44 -6.58 7.62
N VAL A 56 -1.51 -6.24 6.34
CA VAL A 56 -0.31 -5.86 5.57
C VAL A 56 0.28 -4.57 6.10
N LEU A 57 -0.54 -3.58 6.37
CA LEU A 57 -0.09 -2.29 6.91
C LEU A 57 0.51 -2.44 8.31
N ASN A 58 -0.08 -3.27 9.16
CA ASN A 58 0.48 -3.57 10.46
C ASN A 58 1.88 -4.19 10.33
N ALA A 59 2.05 -5.15 9.43
CA ALA A 59 3.35 -5.77 9.18
C ALA A 59 4.38 -4.75 8.70
N ILE A 60 3.99 -3.85 7.82
CA ILE A 60 4.86 -2.78 7.32
C ILE A 60 5.29 -1.86 8.47
N HIS A 61 4.35 -1.45 9.33
CA HIS A 61 4.67 -0.58 10.47
C HIS A 61 5.59 -1.24 11.48
N GLU A 62 5.44 -2.53 11.72
CA GLU A 62 6.36 -3.27 12.60
C GLU A 62 7.78 -3.22 12.08
N VAL A 63 7.95 -3.35 10.78
CA VAL A 63 9.27 -3.34 10.15
C VAL A 63 9.85 -1.93 10.13
N LEU A 64 9.05 -0.91 9.79
CA LEU A 64 9.50 0.47 9.75
C LEU A 64 9.90 1.01 11.12
N ASN A 65 9.18 0.60 12.16
CA ASN A 65 9.44 1.02 13.52
C ASN A 65 9.57 2.55 13.67
N GLY A 66 8.69 3.28 13.01
CA GLY A 66 8.67 4.74 13.04
C GLY A 66 9.68 5.44 12.12
N LYS A 67 10.43 4.69 11.34
CA LYS A 67 11.48 5.22 10.46
C LYS A 67 11.04 5.25 9.01
N GLY A 68 10.47 6.33 8.56
CA GLY A 68 9.99 6.47 7.20
C GLY A 68 8.47 6.59 7.16
N HIS A 69 7.93 6.73 5.97
CA HIS A 69 6.51 6.97 5.74
C HIS A 69 5.92 5.85 4.89
N VAL A 70 4.61 5.67 5.00
CA VAL A 70 3.88 4.69 4.19
C VAL A 70 3.02 5.43 3.19
N ILE A 71 3.18 5.07 1.92
CA ILE A 71 2.34 5.55 0.82
C ILE A 71 1.57 4.33 0.29
N THR A 72 0.25 4.37 0.38
CA THR A 72 -0.57 3.24 -0.05
C THR A 72 -1.28 3.59 -1.35
N VAL A 73 -1.12 2.75 -2.35
CA VAL A 73 -1.87 2.81 -3.61
C VAL A 73 -2.91 1.70 -3.55
N VAL A 74 -4.18 2.07 -3.54
CA VAL A 74 -5.27 1.13 -3.33
C VAL A 74 -6.42 1.40 -4.27
N GLY A 75 -7.03 0.33 -4.75
CA GLY A 75 -8.24 0.38 -5.55
C GLY A 75 -9.20 -0.72 -5.12
N ALA A 76 -10.41 -0.67 -5.64
CA ALA A 76 -11.41 -1.69 -5.41
C ALA A 76 -11.93 -2.23 -6.74
N GLY A 77 -12.29 -3.50 -6.76
CA GLY A 77 -12.83 -4.11 -7.96
C GLY A 77 -14.28 -3.73 -8.22
N GLY A 78 -14.64 -3.66 -9.50
CA GLY A 78 -16.01 -3.50 -9.93
C GLY A 78 -16.80 -4.80 -9.75
N ASN A 79 -18.11 -4.69 -9.73
CA ASN A 79 -19.04 -5.81 -9.57
C ASN A 79 -18.72 -6.68 -8.35
N ARG A 80 -18.29 -6.01 -7.28
CA ARG A 80 -17.99 -6.59 -5.99
C ARG A 80 -18.76 -5.86 -4.90
N ASP A 81 -18.59 -6.29 -3.66
CA ASP A 81 -19.28 -5.69 -2.51
C ASP A 81 -18.91 -4.20 -2.37
N LYS A 82 -19.88 -3.34 -2.71
CA LYS A 82 -19.71 -1.89 -2.63
C LYS A 82 -19.52 -1.40 -1.19
N GLY A 83 -20.05 -2.12 -0.21
CA GLY A 83 -19.91 -1.78 1.19
C GLY A 83 -18.45 -1.81 1.67
N LYS A 84 -17.62 -2.59 1.03
CA LYS A 84 -16.20 -2.66 1.38
C LYS A 84 -15.37 -1.49 0.86
N ARG A 85 -15.87 -0.78 -0.16
CA ARG A 85 -15.12 0.31 -0.80
C ARG A 85 -14.74 1.43 0.17
N PRO A 86 -15.69 2.02 0.91
CA PRO A 86 -15.32 3.04 1.87
C PRO A 86 -14.46 2.49 3.02
N LEU A 87 -14.68 1.25 3.43
CA LEU A 87 -13.88 0.63 4.47
C LEU A 87 -12.42 0.42 4.07
N MET A 88 -12.18 0.08 2.80
CA MET A 88 -10.83 -0.03 2.26
C MET A 88 -10.10 1.31 2.32
N ALA A 89 -10.76 2.38 1.91
CA ALA A 89 -10.19 3.71 1.95
C ALA A 89 -9.91 4.16 3.39
N GLN A 90 -10.82 3.93 4.29
CA GLN A 90 -10.65 4.25 5.72
C GLN A 90 -9.45 3.53 6.32
N GLU A 91 -9.30 2.25 6.04
CA GLU A 91 -8.18 1.48 6.56
C GLU A 91 -6.85 1.97 6.00
N ALA A 92 -6.81 2.26 4.70
CA ALA A 92 -5.61 2.81 4.07
C ALA A 92 -5.19 4.13 4.71
N VAL A 93 -6.12 5.05 4.89
CA VAL A 93 -5.86 6.38 5.47
C VAL A 93 -5.42 6.28 6.93
N LYS A 94 -6.04 5.40 7.68
CA LYS A 94 -5.75 5.21 9.11
C LYS A 94 -4.29 4.86 9.36
N GLN A 95 -3.67 4.10 8.47
CA GLN A 95 -2.33 3.56 8.68
C GLN A 95 -1.28 4.09 7.72
N SER A 96 -1.64 5.01 6.84
CA SER A 96 -0.71 5.54 5.85
C SER A 96 -0.52 7.04 6.01
N ASP A 97 0.65 7.52 5.62
CA ASP A 97 0.93 8.96 5.59
C ASP A 97 0.34 9.61 4.34
N LYS A 98 0.30 8.86 3.25
CA LYS A 98 -0.36 9.27 2.01
C LYS A 98 -1.07 8.10 1.38
N VAL A 99 -2.21 8.37 0.76
CA VAL A 99 -3.01 7.36 0.07
C VAL A 99 -3.34 7.84 -1.33
N ILE A 100 -3.12 6.99 -2.30
CA ILE A 100 -3.55 7.23 -3.67
C ILE A 100 -4.64 6.22 -4.01
N ILE A 101 -5.85 6.72 -4.21
CA ILE A 101 -6.98 5.89 -4.60
C ILE A 101 -7.03 5.83 -6.11
N THR A 102 -7.07 4.64 -6.65
CA THR A 102 -6.96 4.40 -8.08
C THR A 102 -7.93 3.31 -8.53
N SER A 103 -7.98 3.10 -9.84
CA SER A 103 -8.72 1.99 -10.42
C SER A 103 -7.98 0.68 -10.16
N ASP A 104 -8.77 -0.38 -9.98
CA ASP A 104 -8.27 -1.75 -10.02
C ASP A 104 -8.89 -2.41 -11.26
N ASN A 105 -9.73 -3.40 -11.08
CA ASN A 105 -10.46 -4.03 -12.19
C ASN A 105 -11.92 -3.54 -12.17
N PRO A 106 -12.29 -2.55 -12.97
CA PRO A 106 -13.63 -1.96 -12.91
C PRO A 106 -14.73 -2.88 -13.45
N ARG A 107 -14.37 -3.88 -14.22
CA ARG A 107 -15.32 -4.77 -14.92
C ARG A 107 -16.35 -3.95 -15.71
N PHE A 108 -17.62 -3.98 -15.31
CA PHE A 108 -18.71 -3.27 -16.00
C PHE A 108 -19.07 -1.93 -15.35
N GLU A 109 -18.33 -1.51 -14.32
CA GLU A 109 -18.56 -0.23 -13.65
C GLU A 109 -17.60 0.83 -14.14
N GLU A 110 -18.00 2.10 -14.02
CA GLU A 110 -17.10 3.21 -14.31
C GLU A 110 -16.04 3.32 -13.22
N PRO A 111 -14.75 3.38 -13.60
CA PRO A 111 -13.67 3.50 -12.60
C PRO A 111 -13.86 4.66 -11.63
N GLN A 112 -14.35 5.79 -12.13
CA GLN A 112 -14.53 6.98 -11.29
C GLN A 112 -15.63 6.78 -10.25
N GLU A 113 -16.67 6.01 -10.55
CA GLU A 113 -17.72 5.72 -9.57
C GLU A 113 -17.19 4.87 -8.43
N ILE A 114 -16.34 3.89 -8.74
CA ILE A 114 -15.70 3.06 -7.72
C ILE A 114 -14.82 3.92 -6.82
N ILE A 115 -14.05 4.82 -7.40
CA ILE A 115 -13.19 5.75 -6.65
C ILE A 115 -14.06 6.65 -5.77
N ASN A 116 -15.17 7.17 -6.29
CA ASN A 116 -16.07 8.01 -5.51
C ASN A 116 -16.67 7.26 -4.33
N ASP A 117 -17.03 6.00 -4.50
CA ASP A 117 -17.53 5.16 -3.40
C ASP A 117 -16.47 4.99 -2.30
N MET A 118 -15.21 4.85 -2.69
CA MET A 118 -14.11 4.76 -1.73
C MET A 118 -13.95 6.10 -0.99
N LEU A 119 -13.97 7.21 -1.71
CA LEU A 119 -13.80 8.55 -1.12
C LEU A 119 -14.97 8.91 -0.19
N ALA A 120 -16.16 8.41 -0.44
CA ALA A 120 -17.34 8.70 0.37
C ALA A 120 -17.20 8.27 1.83
N GLY A 121 -16.30 7.34 2.12
CA GLY A 121 -16.02 6.89 3.49
C GLY A 121 -15.05 7.77 4.27
N LEU A 122 -14.50 8.79 3.65
CA LEU A 122 -13.43 9.60 4.25
C LEU A 122 -13.95 10.93 4.77
N THR A 123 -13.33 11.41 5.87
CA THR A 123 -13.60 12.74 6.42
C THR A 123 -12.82 13.79 5.65
N LYS A 124 -13.13 15.06 5.91
CA LYS A 124 -12.37 16.18 5.33
C LYS A 124 -10.90 16.15 5.74
N GLU A 125 -10.63 15.72 6.95
CA GLU A 125 -9.27 15.60 7.45
C GLU A 125 -8.52 14.48 6.74
N ASP A 126 -9.18 13.34 6.54
CA ASP A 126 -8.61 12.22 5.80
C ASP A 126 -8.23 12.62 4.39
N MET A 127 -9.04 13.46 3.75
CA MET A 127 -8.80 13.91 2.38
C MET A 127 -7.50 14.68 2.20
N ARG A 128 -6.93 15.19 3.26
CA ARG A 128 -5.61 15.86 3.20
C ARG A 128 -4.49 14.92 2.83
N LYS A 129 -4.66 13.66 3.12
CA LYS A 129 -3.67 12.62 2.81
C LYS A 129 -3.95 11.91 1.49
N VAL A 130 -5.08 12.21 0.85
CA VAL A 130 -5.61 11.40 -0.24
C VAL A 130 -5.51 12.12 -1.58
N ILE A 131 -5.03 11.39 -2.57
CA ILE A 131 -5.04 11.79 -3.97
C ILE A 131 -5.81 10.71 -4.73
N SER A 132 -6.64 11.10 -5.69
CA SER A 132 -7.30 10.13 -6.56
C SER A 132 -6.76 10.24 -7.98
N ILE A 133 -6.30 9.12 -8.52
CA ILE A 133 -5.77 9.02 -9.87
C ILE A 133 -6.35 7.75 -10.49
N ALA A 134 -7.23 7.91 -11.47
CA ALA A 134 -7.93 6.77 -12.05
C ALA A 134 -6.98 5.78 -12.74
N ASP A 135 -5.99 6.27 -13.46
CA ASP A 135 -5.00 5.44 -14.12
C ASP A 135 -4.05 4.85 -13.08
N ARG A 136 -4.09 3.53 -12.94
CA ARG A 136 -3.29 2.83 -11.92
C ARG A 136 -1.79 2.97 -12.15
N ARG A 137 -1.36 2.98 -13.39
CA ARG A 137 0.06 3.18 -13.72
C ARG A 137 0.54 4.56 -13.28
N GLU A 138 -0.26 5.58 -13.55
CA GLU A 138 0.06 6.94 -13.12
C GLU A 138 -0.01 7.09 -11.60
N ALA A 139 -0.94 6.40 -10.95
CA ALA A 139 -1.01 6.38 -9.50
C ALA A 139 0.28 5.79 -8.88
N ILE A 140 0.74 4.67 -9.41
CA ILE A 140 1.97 4.03 -8.94
C ILE A 140 3.18 4.94 -9.23
N ARG A 141 3.23 5.54 -10.41
CA ARG A 141 4.30 6.48 -10.77
C ARG A 141 4.34 7.66 -9.80
N THR A 142 3.19 8.22 -9.47
CA THR A 142 3.08 9.32 -8.51
C THR A 142 3.58 8.90 -7.13
N ALA A 143 3.21 7.72 -6.67
CA ALA A 143 3.72 7.20 -5.41
C ALA A 143 5.25 7.12 -5.41
N CYS A 144 5.82 6.63 -6.51
CA CYS A 144 7.27 6.54 -6.64
C CYS A 144 7.95 7.92 -6.65
N MET A 145 7.28 8.93 -7.21
CA MET A 145 7.80 10.30 -7.20
C MET A 145 7.74 10.94 -5.81
N LEU A 146 6.73 10.61 -5.03
CA LEU A 146 6.55 11.14 -3.68
C LEU A 146 7.43 10.45 -2.64
N ALA A 147 7.83 9.22 -2.88
CA ALA A 147 8.58 8.43 -1.92
C ALA A 147 10.01 8.94 -1.76
N GLN A 148 10.45 8.96 -0.54
CA GLN A 148 11.81 9.32 -0.16
C GLN A 148 12.54 8.09 0.38
N ALA A 149 13.83 8.23 0.65
CA ALA A 149 14.60 7.14 1.25
C ALA A 149 13.95 6.66 2.55
N LYS A 150 13.90 5.35 2.74
CA LYS A 150 13.27 4.65 3.88
C LYS A 150 11.74 4.59 3.83
N ASP A 151 11.10 5.23 2.88
CA ASP A 151 9.65 5.12 2.74
C ASP A 151 9.27 3.74 2.18
N VAL A 152 8.04 3.36 2.44
CA VAL A 152 7.45 2.14 1.87
C VAL A 152 6.23 2.53 1.05
N ILE A 153 6.18 2.03 -0.17
CA ILE A 153 5.00 2.12 -1.01
C ILE A 153 4.30 0.77 -0.98
N LEU A 154 3.03 0.76 -0.60
CA LEU A 154 2.20 -0.44 -0.68
C LEU A 154 1.27 -0.31 -1.88
N VAL A 155 1.39 -1.24 -2.82
CA VAL A 155 0.45 -1.36 -3.94
C VAL A 155 -0.48 -2.51 -3.61
N ALA A 156 -1.68 -2.19 -3.16
CA ALA A 156 -2.64 -3.16 -2.67
C ALA A 156 -3.70 -3.51 -3.71
N GLY A 157 -4.25 -4.72 -3.60
CA GLY A 157 -5.34 -5.17 -4.45
C GLY A 157 -4.91 -5.91 -5.71
N LYS A 158 -3.65 -6.31 -5.82
CA LYS A 158 -3.21 -6.99 -7.02
C LYS A 158 -2.25 -8.13 -6.74
#